data_0adf79357980c8d05ce972083da08aa2
#
_entry.id   0adf79357980c8d05ce972083da08aa2
#
_cell.length_a   1.000
_cell.length_b   1.000
_cell.length_c   1.000
_cell.angle_alpha   90.00
_cell.angle_beta   90.00
_cell.angle_gamma   90.00
#
_symmetry.space_group_name_H-M   'P 1'
#
loop_
_entity.id
_entity.type
_entity.pdbx_description
1 polymer ?
#
loop_
_entity_poly.entity_id
_entity_poly.type
_entity_poly.pdbx_seq_one_letter_code
_entity_poly.pdbx_strand_id
1 'polypeptide(L)'
;MTQRQRRVRDRTERGQRIVAAARELAEAEGWDAVTTRRLAGLIEYSQPVLYSHFPGGKDAIMTAAALEGFTEMAATLVAARPGGLGGVAGSYLAFAEAKPGLYDAMFTLASELRFAEDDTPEVMKACFAELLAVVEPTAGEHDAGALTEVFWSTLHGLVTLDRGHRLSPAHRDERLALVVERFGARGD
;
A
#
# COMPACT_ATOMS: atom_id res chain seq x y z
N MET A 1 16.33 28.11 14.42
CA MET A 1 16.57 26.69 14.04
C MET A 1 18.01 26.35 14.32
N THR A 2 18.28 25.33 15.15
CA THR A 2 19.65 24.95 15.52
C THR A 2 20.34 24.17 14.38
N GLN A 3 21.69 24.14 14.38
CA GLN A 3 22.46 23.36 13.40
C GLN A 3 22.09 21.86 13.43
N ARG A 4 21.76 21.30 14.59
CA ARG A 4 21.30 19.92 14.76
C ARG A 4 19.94 19.69 14.06
N GLN A 5 18.99 20.60 14.24
CA GLN A 5 17.67 20.53 13.59
C GLN A 5 17.81 20.60 12.05
N ARG A 6 18.70 21.46 11.54
CA ARG A 6 18.97 21.55 10.11
C ARG A 6 19.52 20.24 9.56
N ARG A 7 20.53 19.63 10.21
CA ARG A 7 21.10 18.33 9.78
C ARG A 7 20.08 17.20 9.77
N VAL A 8 19.19 17.14 10.78
CA VAL A 8 18.12 16.13 10.82
C VAL A 8 17.17 16.32 9.65
N ARG A 9 16.72 17.55 9.40
CA ARG A 9 15.83 17.86 8.27
C ARG A 9 16.47 17.49 6.94
N ASP A 10 17.72 17.93 6.70
CA ASP A 10 18.45 17.65 5.46
C ASP A 10 18.65 16.14 5.25
N ARG A 11 18.78 15.36 6.35
CA ARG A 11 18.85 13.89 6.28
C ARG A 11 17.50 13.31 5.89
N THR A 12 16.41 13.75 6.51
CA THR A 12 15.05 13.28 6.20
C THR A 12 14.68 13.57 4.75
N GLU A 13 14.92 14.81 4.29
CA GLU A 13 14.65 15.23 2.91
C GLU A 13 15.40 14.37 1.88
N ARG A 14 16.68 14.05 2.18
CA ARG A 14 17.46 13.14 1.32
C ARG A 14 16.91 11.72 1.29
N GLY A 15 16.51 11.18 2.44
CA GLY A 15 15.85 9.87 2.50
C GLY A 15 14.57 9.83 1.67
N GLN A 16 13.73 10.85 1.80
CA GLN A 16 12.50 10.99 1.01
C GLN A 16 12.77 11.06 -0.50
N ARG A 17 13.80 11.79 -0.93
CA ARG A 17 14.19 11.85 -2.35
C ARG A 17 14.63 10.50 -2.89
N ILE A 18 15.35 9.69 -2.09
CA ILE A 18 15.76 8.33 -2.48
C ILE A 18 14.53 7.44 -2.67
N VAL A 19 13.58 7.46 -1.73
CA VAL A 19 12.35 6.66 -1.81
C VAL A 19 11.49 7.11 -2.98
N ALA A 20 11.32 8.42 -3.19
CA ALA A 20 10.55 8.95 -4.33
C ALA A 20 11.12 8.50 -5.68
N ALA A 21 12.44 8.62 -5.88
CA ALA A 21 13.08 8.16 -7.11
C ALA A 21 12.96 6.64 -7.31
N ALA A 22 13.01 5.86 -6.23
CA ALA A 22 12.81 4.42 -6.29
C ALA A 22 11.38 4.06 -6.70
N ARG A 23 10.38 4.76 -6.16
CA ARG A 23 8.97 4.60 -6.51
C ARG A 23 8.71 4.96 -7.97
N GLU A 24 9.20 6.11 -8.44
CA GLU A 24 9.07 6.53 -9.83
C GLU A 24 9.66 5.49 -10.79
N LEU A 25 10.85 4.99 -10.47
CA LEU A 25 11.51 3.96 -11.27
C LEU A 25 10.76 2.63 -11.24
N ALA A 26 10.22 2.24 -10.07
CA ALA A 26 9.44 1.02 -9.92
C ALA A 26 8.11 1.08 -10.67
N GLU A 27 7.44 2.23 -10.69
CA GLU A 27 6.22 2.42 -11.50
C GLU A 27 6.50 2.35 -13.00
N ALA A 28 7.63 2.90 -13.45
CA ALA A 28 7.98 2.94 -14.86
C ALA A 28 8.50 1.61 -15.41
N GLU A 29 9.31 0.88 -14.62
CA GLU A 29 10.09 -0.26 -15.11
C GLU A 29 10.06 -1.50 -14.18
N GLY A 30 9.30 -1.43 -13.09
CA GLY A 30 9.22 -2.48 -12.07
C GLY A 30 10.39 -2.45 -11.06
N TRP A 31 10.19 -3.14 -9.93
CA TRP A 31 11.19 -3.19 -8.84
C TRP A 31 12.50 -3.89 -9.23
N ASP A 32 12.50 -4.74 -10.25
CA ASP A 32 13.75 -5.38 -10.74
C ASP A 32 14.71 -4.36 -11.34
N ALA A 33 14.20 -3.29 -11.91
CA ALA A 33 15.00 -2.18 -12.42
C ALA A 33 15.58 -1.28 -11.33
N VAL A 34 15.04 -1.32 -10.11
CA VAL A 34 15.50 -0.52 -8.97
C VAL A 34 16.76 -1.13 -8.39
N THR A 35 17.88 -0.45 -8.58
CA THR A 35 19.18 -0.79 -7.97
C THR A 35 19.79 0.43 -7.30
N THR A 36 20.59 0.25 -6.25
CA THR A 36 21.28 1.35 -5.56
C THR A 36 22.19 2.13 -6.50
N ARG A 37 22.83 1.47 -7.47
CA ARG A 37 23.64 2.10 -8.50
C ARG A 37 22.83 3.01 -9.40
N ARG A 38 21.67 2.53 -9.85
CA ARG A 38 20.79 3.27 -10.76
C ARG A 38 20.17 4.47 -10.05
N LEU A 39 19.68 4.26 -8.82
CA LEU A 39 19.16 5.35 -7.99
C LEU A 39 20.21 6.44 -7.73
N ALA A 40 21.44 6.04 -7.38
CA ALA A 40 22.54 6.99 -7.18
C ALA A 40 22.75 7.89 -8.40
N GLY A 41 22.70 7.31 -9.61
CA GLY A 41 22.81 8.07 -10.86
C GLY A 41 21.64 9.02 -11.10
N LEU A 42 20.38 8.57 -10.83
CA LEU A 42 19.18 9.37 -11.06
C LEU A 42 19.08 10.61 -10.16
N ILE A 43 19.52 10.49 -8.91
CA ILE A 43 19.41 11.58 -7.92
C ILE A 43 20.73 12.32 -7.68
N GLU A 44 21.74 12.03 -8.48
CA GLU A 44 23.08 12.62 -8.39
C GLU A 44 23.74 12.46 -7.00
N TYR A 45 23.51 11.31 -6.36
CA TYR A 45 24.14 10.92 -5.11
C TYR A 45 25.17 9.81 -5.33
N SER A 46 26.13 9.70 -4.43
CA SER A 46 27.02 8.53 -4.43
C SER A 46 26.35 7.33 -3.75
N GLN A 47 26.72 6.11 -4.15
CA GLN A 47 26.22 4.89 -3.50
C GLN A 47 26.48 4.86 -1.97
N PRO A 48 27.64 5.29 -1.45
CA PRO A 48 27.83 5.41 0.00
C PRO A 48 26.80 6.30 0.70
N VAL A 49 26.32 7.36 0.03
CA VAL A 49 25.24 8.21 0.57
C VAL A 49 23.95 7.42 0.69
N LEU A 50 23.58 6.64 -0.34
CA LEU A 50 22.39 5.77 -0.27
C LEU A 50 22.48 4.78 0.90
N TYR A 51 23.61 4.07 1.04
CA TYR A 51 23.80 3.12 2.14
C TYR A 51 23.83 3.79 3.52
N SER A 52 24.25 5.07 3.61
CA SER A 52 24.18 5.82 4.88
C SER A 52 22.74 6.12 5.33
N HIS A 53 21.78 6.17 4.38
CA HIS A 53 20.34 6.35 4.65
C HIS A 53 19.63 5.02 4.77
N PHE A 54 19.96 4.06 3.92
CA PHE A 54 19.34 2.74 3.82
C PHE A 54 20.42 1.65 3.86
N PRO A 55 20.90 1.25 5.06
CA PRO A 55 21.95 0.23 5.19
C PRO A 55 21.57 -1.11 4.55
N GLY A 56 20.27 -1.46 4.55
CA GLY A 56 19.74 -2.64 3.86
C GLY A 56 19.60 -2.50 2.32
N GLY A 57 20.10 -1.37 1.77
CA GLY A 57 20.09 -1.16 0.31
C GLY A 57 18.69 -1.13 -0.29
N LYS A 58 18.46 -1.87 -1.37
CA LYS A 58 17.19 -1.91 -2.11
C LYS A 58 16.02 -2.33 -1.21
N ASP A 59 16.21 -3.36 -0.38
CA ASP A 59 15.12 -3.91 0.45
C ASP A 59 14.64 -2.88 1.49
N ALA A 60 15.59 -2.16 2.14
CA ALA A 60 15.23 -1.09 3.06
C ALA A 60 14.53 0.09 2.37
N ILE A 61 14.92 0.42 1.14
CA ILE A 61 14.26 1.46 0.33
C ILE A 61 12.84 0.99 -0.05
N MET A 62 12.68 -0.26 -0.45
CA MET A 62 11.39 -0.85 -0.81
C MET A 62 10.44 -0.91 0.40
N THR A 63 10.95 -1.31 1.57
CA THR A 63 10.19 -1.29 2.83
C THR A 63 9.73 0.14 3.17
N ALA A 64 10.60 1.14 3.02
CA ALA A 64 10.22 2.54 3.24
C ALA A 64 9.13 2.99 2.24
N ALA A 65 9.24 2.62 0.96
CA ALA A 65 8.22 2.90 -0.04
C ALA A 65 6.89 2.23 0.30
N ALA A 66 6.91 0.97 0.76
CA ALA A 66 5.71 0.25 1.18
C ALA A 66 5.00 0.94 2.36
N LEU A 67 5.73 1.42 3.37
CA LEU A 67 5.16 2.16 4.51
C LEU A 67 4.54 3.51 4.08
N GLU A 68 5.17 4.23 3.14
CA GLU A 68 4.55 5.40 2.51
C GLU A 68 3.28 5.01 1.75
N GLY A 69 3.29 3.88 1.03
CA GLY A 69 2.14 3.34 0.32
C GLY A 69 0.95 3.05 1.24
N PHE A 70 1.19 2.42 2.40
CA PHE A 70 0.14 2.20 3.41
C PHE A 70 -0.42 3.51 3.95
N THR A 71 0.42 4.54 4.15
CA THR A 71 -0.02 5.87 4.57
C THR A 71 -0.93 6.51 3.51
N GLU A 72 -0.56 6.44 2.24
CA GLU A 72 -1.33 6.97 1.13
C GLU A 72 -2.65 6.21 0.93
N MET A 73 -2.61 4.87 1.02
CA MET A 73 -3.81 4.03 0.93
C MET A 73 -4.77 4.34 2.07
N ALA A 74 -4.30 4.41 3.31
CA ALA A 74 -5.15 4.77 4.44
C ALA A 74 -5.84 6.13 4.23
N ALA A 75 -5.11 7.15 3.78
CA ALA A 75 -5.70 8.45 3.47
C ALA A 75 -6.76 8.37 2.35
N THR A 76 -6.52 7.56 1.33
CA THR A 76 -7.46 7.31 0.23
C THR A 76 -8.73 6.63 0.73
N LEU A 77 -8.61 5.63 1.58
CA LEU A 77 -9.74 4.90 2.16
C LEU A 77 -10.55 5.79 3.13
N VAL A 78 -9.88 6.62 3.96
CA VAL A 78 -10.54 7.63 4.80
C VAL A 78 -11.43 8.54 3.95
N ALA A 79 -10.90 9.06 2.84
CA ALA A 79 -11.65 9.96 1.95
C ALA A 79 -12.84 9.25 1.26
N ALA A 80 -12.72 7.93 1.04
CA ALA A 80 -13.76 7.11 0.41
C ALA A 80 -14.83 6.58 1.39
N ARG A 81 -14.59 6.64 2.70
CA ARG A 81 -15.48 6.11 3.75
C ARG A 81 -16.94 6.60 3.66
N PRO A 82 -17.25 7.86 3.29
CA PRO A 82 -18.64 8.29 3.12
C PRO A 82 -19.42 7.49 2.07
N GLY A 83 -18.74 6.84 1.12
CA GLY A 83 -19.33 5.93 0.14
C GLY A 83 -19.54 4.49 0.65
N GLY A 84 -19.30 4.22 1.93
CA GLY A 84 -19.45 2.91 2.56
C GLY A 84 -18.56 1.83 1.92
N LEU A 85 -19.02 0.57 1.95
CA LEU A 85 -18.31 -0.57 1.35
C LEU A 85 -17.94 -0.32 -0.12
N GLY A 86 -18.87 0.23 -0.92
CA GLY A 86 -18.63 0.50 -2.35
C GLY A 86 -17.56 1.55 -2.59
N GLY A 87 -17.59 2.64 -1.84
CA GLY A 87 -16.61 3.70 -1.90
C GLY A 87 -15.21 3.19 -1.55
N VAL A 88 -15.09 2.48 -0.43
CA VAL A 88 -13.82 1.93 0.06
C VAL A 88 -13.29 0.85 -0.88
N ALA A 89 -14.11 -0.11 -1.31
CA ALA A 89 -13.72 -1.16 -2.24
C ALA A 89 -13.26 -0.57 -3.59
N GLY A 90 -14.04 0.35 -4.16
CA GLY A 90 -13.69 1.02 -5.42
C GLY A 90 -12.37 1.79 -5.32
N SER A 91 -12.15 2.52 -4.22
CA SER A 91 -10.91 3.28 -3.99
C SER A 91 -9.70 2.37 -3.77
N TYR A 92 -9.87 1.24 -3.10
CA TYR A 92 -8.82 0.23 -2.96
C TYR A 92 -8.36 -0.30 -4.32
N LEU A 93 -9.32 -0.71 -5.18
CA LEU A 93 -9.03 -1.22 -6.52
C LEU A 93 -8.38 -0.14 -7.40
N ALA A 94 -8.90 1.09 -7.36
CA ALA A 94 -8.35 2.22 -8.11
C ALA A 94 -6.92 2.59 -7.67
N PHE A 95 -6.61 2.51 -6.36
CA PHE A 95 -5.26 2.73 -5.85
C PHE A 95 -4.27 1.70 -6.42
N ALA A 96 -4.64 0.42 -6.39
CA ALA A 96 -3.80 -0.66 -6.90
C ALA A 96 -3.56 -0.55 -8.42
N GLU A 97 -4.55 -0.08 -9.17
CA GLU A 97 -4.44 0.17 -10.62
C GLU A 97 -3.56 1.38 -10.93
N ALA A 98 -3.72 2.47 -10.19
CA ALA A 98 -2.98 3.71 -10.40
C ALA A 98 -1.51 3.62 -9.99
N LYS A 99 -1.17 2.73 -9.04
CA LYS A 99 0.16 2.62 -8.43
C LYS A 99 0.61 1.15 -8.32
N PRO A 100 0.74 0.44 -9.44
CA PRO A 100 1.03 -1.00 -9.43
C PRO A 100 2.37 -1.34 -8.79
N GLY A 101 3.42 -0.56 -9.05
CA GLY A 101 4.73 -0.77 -8.44
C GLY A 101 4.71 -0.55 -6.92
N LEU A 102 4.03 0.49 -6.45
CA LEU A 102 3.87 0.75 -5.03
C LEU A 102 3.07 -0.36 -4.34
N TYR A 103 1.99 -0.82 -4.98
CA TYR A 103 1.16 -1.93 -4.49
C TYR A 103 1.96 -3.23 -4.36
N ASP A 104 2.86 -3.51 -5.32
CA ASP A 104 3.77 -4.67 -5.24
C ASP A 104 4.73 -4.56 -4.05
N ALA A 105 5.30 -3.38 -3.79
CA ALA A 105 6.11 -3.16 -2.60
C ALA A 105 5.32 -3.44 -1.31
N MET A 106 4.07 -2.97 -1.24
CA MET A 106 3.24 -3.11 -0.04
C MET A 106 2.88 -4.56 0.30
N PHE A 107 2.54 -5.38 -0.70
CA PHE A 107 1.88 -6.67 -0.47
C PHE A 107 2.63 -7.89 -0.99
N THR A 108 3.60 -7.71 -1.87
CA THR A 108 4.25 -8.84 -2.53
C THR A 108 5.75 -8.92 -2.25
N LEU A 109 6.44 -7.80 -2.19
CA LEU A 109 7.89 -7.75 -2.21
C LEU A 109 8.53 -7.40 -0.85
N ALA A 110 7.88 -6.57 -0.02
CA ALA A 110 8.39 -6.21 1.30
C ALA A 110 8.11 -7.34 2.32
N SER A 111 8.84 -8.44 2.20
CA SER A 111 8.65 -9.67 2.97
C SER A 111 8.87 -9.52 4.48
N GLU A 112 9.52 -8.45 4.93
CA GLU A 112 9.76 -8.16 6.34
C GLU A 112 8.57 -7.47 7.03
N LEU A 113 7.60 -6.95 6.25
CA LEU A 113 6.38 -6.34 6.79
C LEU A 113 5.36 -7.43 7.09
N ARG A 114 5.12 -7.67 8.37
CA ARG A 114 4.15 -8.66 8.83
C ARG A 114 2.88 -7.99 9.33
N PHE A 115 1.73 -8.58 9.00
CA PHE A 115 0.43 -8.21 9.52
C PHE A 115 0.06 -9.06 10.73
N ALA A 116 -0.84 -8.53 11.58
CA ALA A 116 -1.40 -9.25 12.73
C ALA A 116 -0.37 -9.73 13.76
N GLU A 117 0.78 -9.04 13.87
CA GLU A 117 1.78 -9.26 14.91
C GLU A 117 1.87 -8.02 15.83
N ASP A 118 2.44 -8.18 17.02
CA ASP A 118 2.55 -7.09 18.01
C ASP A 118 3.36 -5.90 17.47
N ASP A 119 4.36 -6.16 16.65
CA ASP A 119 5.25 -5.19 16.03
C ASP A 119 4.79 -4.70 14.65
N THR A 120 3.56 -5.05 14.22
CA THR A 120 2.97 -4.52 12.99
C THR A 120 3.02 -2.98 12.99
N PRO A 121 3.59 -2.34 11.95
CA PRO A 121 3.68 -0.87 11.87
C PRO A 121 2.31 -0.19 11.98
N GLU A 122 2.24 0.92 12.71
CA GLU A 122 0.98 1.66 12.96
C GLU A 122 0.27 2.09 11.68
N VAL A 123 1.01 2.43 10.62
CA VAL A 123 0.41 2.80 9.32
C VAL A 123 -0.32 1.64 8.66
N MET A 124 0.12 0.41 8.89
CA MET A 124 -0.55 -0.80 8.38
C MET A 124 -1.81 -1.09 9.19
N LYS A 125 -1.74 -0.96 10.53
CA LYS A 125 -2.91 -1.06 11.42
C LYS A 125 -3.95 0.00 11.07
N ALA A 126 -3.52 1.25 10.82
CA ALA A 126 -4.41 2.32 10.40
C ALA A 126 -5.09 2.02 9.06
N CYS A 127 -4.36 1.47 8.08
CA CYS A 127 -4.93 1.08 6.80
C CYS A 127 -6.00 -0.03 6.97
N PHE A 128 -5.74 -1.05 7.77
CA PHE A 128 -6.71 -2.10 8.08
C PHE A 128 -7.94 -1.57 8.82
N ALA A 129 -7.75 -0.63 9.74
CA ALA A 129 -8.84 -0.01 10.49
C ALA A 129 -9.86 0.72 9.57
N GLU A 130 -9.42 1.24 8.42
CA GLU A 130 -10.32 1.87 7.45
C GLU A 130 -11.21 0.85 6.73
N LEU A 131 -10.71 -0.34 6.48
CA LEU A 131 -11.51 -1.46 5.97
C LEU A 131 -12.49 -1.95 7.04
N LEU A 132 -12.02 -2.13 8.27
CA LEU A 132 -12.84 -2.54 9.40
C LEU A 132 -14.00 -1.58 9.64
N ALA A 133 -13.76 -0.27 9.58
CA ALA A 133 -14.78 0.75 9.84
C ALA A 133 -16.00 0.67 8.90
N VAL A 134 -15.86 0.12 7.69
CA VAL A 134 -16.97 -0.05 6.74
C VAL A 134 -17.55 -1.47 6.74
N VAL A 135 -16.81 -2.44 7.24
CA VAL A 135 -17.24 -3.85 7.33
C VAL A 135 -17.96 -4.12 8.66
N GLU A 136 -17.47 -3.57 9.78
CA GLU A 136 -18.02 -3.78 11.13
C GLU A 136 -19.56 -3.60 11.22
N PRO A 137 -20.18 -2.54 10.61
CA PRO A 137 -21.63 -2.40 10.64
C PRO A 137 -22.42 -3.52 9.96
N THR A 138 -21.77 -4.35 9.16
CA THR A 138 -22.39 -5.45 8.41
C THR A 138 -22.08 -6.82 9.00
N ALA A 139 -21.24 -6.90 10.03
CA ALA A 139 -20.72 -8.17 10.56
C ALA A 139 -21.80 -9.06 11.22
N GLY A 140 -22.90 -8.47 11.72
CA GLY A 140 -23.94 -9.23 12.40
C GLY A 140 -23.38 -10.00 13.61
N GLU A 141 -23.50 -11.33 13.60
CA GLU A 141 -22.97 -12.22 14.64
C GLU A 141 -21.52 -12.68 14.38
N HIS A 142 -20.95 -12.32 13.21
CA HIS A 142 -19.59 -12.69 12.86
C HIS A 142 -18.58 -11.77 13.53
N ASP A 143 -17.36 -12.28 13.75
CA ASP A 143 -16.23 -11.45 14.14
C ASP A 143 -15.90 -10.45 13.03
N ALA A 144 -15.96 -9.15 13.35
CA ALA A 144 -15.77 -8.08 12.37
C ALA A 144 -14.35 -8.07 11.81
N GLY A 145 -13.35 -8.45 12.61
CA GLY A 145 -11.96 -8.57 12.16
C GLY A 145 -11.81 -9.65 11.10
N ALA A 146 -12.31 -10.86 11.40
CA ALA A 146 -12.29 -11.99 10.45
C ALA A 146 -13.05 -11.65 9.16
N LEU A 147 -14.23 -11.01 9.26
CA LEU A 147 -14.99 -10.60 8.08
C LEU A 147 -14.21 -9.55 7.26
N THR A 148 -13.49 -8.64 7.93
CA THR A 148 -12.63 -7.66 7.27
C THR A 148 -11.46 -8.31 6.55
N GLU A 149 -10.84 -9.34 7.13
CA GLU A 149 -9.79 -10.11 6.46
C GLU A 149 -10.31 -10.79 5.19
N VAL A 150 -11.52 -11.35 5.21
CA VAL A 150 -12.16 -11.96 4.02
C VAL A 150 -12.50 -10.90 2.98
N PHE A 151 -13.00 -9.74 3.39
CA PHE A 151 -13.24 -8.60 2.50
C PHE A 151 -11.95 -8.13 1.83
N TRP A 152 -10.91 -7.89 2.62
CA TRP A 152 -9.60 -7.51 2.12
C TRP A 152 -9.00 -8.56 1.17
N SER A 153 -9.05 -9.84 1.55
CA SER A 153 -8.58 -10.94 0.71
C SER A 153 -9.31 -10.97 -0.63
N THR A 154 -10.62 -10.68 -0.64
CA THR A 154 -11.41 -10.57 -1.87
C THR A 154 -10.90 -9.44 -2.76
N LEU A 155 -10.70 -8.23 -2.21
CA LEU A 155 -10.20 -7.08 -2.96
C LEU A 155 -8.78 -7.34 -3.50
N HIS A 156 -7.88 -7.87 -2.65
CA HIS A 156 -6.52 -8.22 -3.05
C HIS A 156 -6.50 -9.30 -4.14
N GLY A 157 -7.36 -10.31 -4.02
CA GLY A 157 -7.54 -11.35 -5.04
C GLY A 157 -7.99 -10.79 -6.38
N LEU A 158 -8.95 -9.85 -6.38
CA LEU A 158 -9.40 -9.16 -7.59
C LEU A 158 -8.27 -8.38 -8.25
N VAL A 159 -7.48 -7.61 -7.49
CA VAL A 159 -6.30 -6.90 -8.00
C VAL A 159 -5.31 -7.87 -8.64
N THR A 160 -4.96 -8.94 -7.93
CA THR A 160 -3.94 -9.90 -8.39
C THR A 160 -4.37 -10.63 -9.66
N LEU A 161 -5.63 -11.07 -9.73
CA LEU A 161 -6.17 -11.78 -10.89
C LEU A 161 -6.36 -10.85 -12.09
N ASP A 162 -6.79 -9.61 -11.87
CA ASP A 162 -6.98 -8.61 -12.93
C ASP A 162 -5.65 -8.23 -13.58
N ARG A 163 -4.62 -7.97 -12.76
CA ARG A 163 -3.24 -7.69 -13.23
C ARG A 163 -2.63 -8.87 -13.97
N GLY A 164 -2.98 -10.09 -13.59
CA GLY A 164 -2.59 -11.31 -14.29
C GLY A 164 -3.41 -11.60 -15.56
N HIS A 165 -4.29 -10.70 -16.00
CA HIS A 165 -5.22 -10.88 -17.13
C HIS A 165 -6.09 -12.15 -17.02
N ARG A 166 -6.47 -12.53 -15.81
CA ARG A 166 -7.25 -13.73 -15.53
C ARG A 166 -8.73 -13.44 -15.30
N LEU A 167 -9.12 -12.15 -15.31
CA LEU A 167 -10.51 -11.70 -15.18
C LEU A 167 -10.98 -11.01 -16.46
N SER A 168 -12.28 -11.21 -16.81
CA SER A 168 -12.88 -10.51 -17.95
C SER A 168 -13.03 -9.01 -17.63
N PRO A 169 -12.50 -8.09 -18.46
CA PRO A 169 -12.72 -6.66 -18.27
C PRO A 169 -14.20 -6.27 -18.32
N ALA A 170 -15.03 -7.01 -19.07
CA ALA A 170 -16.46 -6.73 -19.24
C ALA A 170 -17.28 -6.84 -17.94
N HIS A 171 -16.77 -7.57 -16.94
CA HIS A 171 -17.49 -7.76 -15.65
C HIS A 171 -16.90 -6.94 -14.51
N ARG A 172 -16.11 -5.91 -14.79
CA ARG A 172 -15.42 -5.14 -13.75
C ARG A 172 -16.39 -4.50 -12.76
N ASP A 173 -17.37 -3.77 -13.27
CA ASP A 173 -18.35 -3.05 -12.45
C ASP A 173 -19.30 -4.03 -11.73
N GLU A 174 -19.68 -5.13 -12.40
CA GLU A 174 -20.50 -6.17 -11.81
C GLU A 174 -19.79 -6.87 -10.65
N ARG A 175 -18.49 -7.16 -10.77
CA ARG A 175 -17.70 -7.73 -9.66
C ARG A 175 -17.68 -6.83 -8.44
N LEU A 176 -17.49 -5.52 -8.63
CA LEU A 176 -17.53 -4.57 -7.52
C LEU A 176 -18.93 -4.54 -6.88
N ALA A 177 -19.99 -4.52 -7.68
CA ALA A 177 -21.36 -4.55 -7.18
C ALA A 177 -21.64 -5.83 -6.38
N LEU A 178 -21.18 -6.99 -6.85
CA LEU A 178 -21.29 -8.27 -6.14
C LEU A 178 -20.52 -8.28 -4.81
N VAL A 179 -19.31 -7.72 -4.77
CA VAL A 179 -18.57 -7.57 -3.50
C VAL A 179 -19.38 -6.74 -2.51
N VAL A 180 -19.90 -5.60 -2.94
CA VAL A 180 -20.70 -4.72 -2.08
C VAL A 180 -21.98 -5.41 -1.60
N GLU A 181 -22.68 -6.12 -2.48
CA GLU A 181 -23.88 -6.88 -2.14
C GLU A 181 -23.59 -7.96 -1.09
N ARG A 182 -22.56 -8.77 -1.31
CA ARG A 182 -22.23 -9.91 -0.43
C ARG A 182 -21.74 -9.49 0.94
N PHE A 183 -20.94 -8.44 1.02
CA PHE A 183 -20.45 -7.93 2.30
C PHE A 183 -21.40 -6.91 2.95
N GLY A 184 -22.34 -6.34 2.19
CA GLY A 184 -23.37 -5.43 2.72
C GLY A 184 -24.65 -6.12 3.18
N ALA A 185 -24.85 -7.37 2.81
CA ALA A 185 -25.99 -8.18 3.31
C ALA A 185 -25.74 -8.46 4.80
N ARG A 186 -26.62 -7.93 5.66
CA ARG A 186 -26.63 -8.32 7.08
C ARG A 186 -26.91 -9.82 7.13
N GLY A 187 -26.07 -10.57 7.83
CA GLY A 187 -26.41 -11.95 8.19
C GLY A 187 -27.72 -11.96 8.98
N ASP A 188 -28.71 -12.65 8.45
CA ASP A 188 -29.97 -12.94 9.16
C ASP A 188 -29.70 -13.83 10.37
#